data_d29d7214b2bfa3a38047084136139c51
#
_entry.id   d29d7214b2bfa3a38047084136139c51
#
_cell.length_a   1.000
_cell.length_b   1.000
_cell.length_c   1.000
_cell.angle_alpha   90.00
_cell.angle_beta   90.00
_cell.angle_gamma   90.00
#
_symmetry.space_group_name_H-M   'P 1'
#
loop_
_entity.id
_entity.type
_entity.pdbx_description
1 polymer ?
#
loop_
_entity_poly.entity_id
_entity_poly.type
_entity_poly.pdbx_seq_one_letter_code
_entity_poly.pdbx_strand_id
1 'polypeptide(L)'
;MTTIQVKLRHSGVQGKAGTIYYQITHRRKTRRIATHLRIAPEHWLPAAQRIAPAISQTPEGRLLRHRIEHDIASLRRIVRELDTQGNGYGPDDIIMRFRIMEQRITVAESMRREIDELTSNNRLGTARNYRRGLNSFMSFLGAKDIPFSAVTESLIDEYNGFLIRRGVVRNTVSFYMRILRAVYNKAVRKYGIEQTYPFRHVYTGIDRTRQRAIDERFIAKLWRLDLTDAPSLSLARDLFVFSYCARGMAFVDMAYLQTKNIRDNEIVYTRRKTGQPLRIRIEPCMREIIVRHAAATYPSYLFPILQTTEPAKAFSQYQTALNRYNHQLK
;
A
#
# COMPACT_ATOMS: atom_id res chain seq x y z
N MET A 1 28.02 -29.78 17.49
CA MET A 1 26.62 -29.31 17.70
C MET A 1 26.66 -27.80 17.81
N THR A 2 25.71 -27.09 17.14
CA THR A 2 25.59 -25.62 17.20
C THR A 2 24.49 -25.26 18.16
N THR A 3 24.72 -24.32 19.08
CA THR A 3 23.71 -23.76 19.98
C THR A 3 23.48 -22.28 19.69
N ILE A 4 22.22 -21.86 19.69
CA ILE A 4 21.81 -20.48 19.50
C ILE A 4 21.00 -20.08 20.71
N GLN A 5 21.41 -19.01 21.38
CA GLN A 5 20.78 -18.49 22.60
C GLN A 5 20.40 -17.02 22.41
N VAL A 6 19.27 -16.63 22.96
CA VAL A 6 18.84 -15.22 23.03
C VAL A 6 19.19 -14.68 24.41
N LYS A 7 19.90 -13.56 24.46
CA LYS A 7 20.35 -12.97 25.72
C LYS A 7 20.08 -11.47 25.74
N LEU A 8 19.90 -10.92 26.93
CA LEU A 8 19.81 -9.49 27.17
C LEU A 8 21.13 -8.96 27.69
N ARG A 9 21.66 -7.92 27.06
CA ARG A 9 22.74 -7.09 27.60
C ARG A 9 22.12 -5.91 28.31
N HIS A 10 22.30 -5.82 29.63
CA HIS A 10 21.84 -4.70 30.41
C HIS A 10 22.55 -3.39 30.02
N SER A 11 21.83 -2.27 30.11
CA SER A 11 22.43 -0.94 29.99
C SER A 11 23.27 -0.66 31.24
N GLY A 12 24.38 0.05 31.09
CA GLY A 12 25.13 0.58 32.24
C GLY A 12 24.45 1.72 32.96
N VAL A 13 23.35 2.23 32.41
CA VAL A 13 22.55 3.31 33.00
C VAL A 13 21.28 2.72 33.60
N GLN A 14 21.05 2.98 34.88
CA GLN A 14 19.88 2.50 35.61
C GLN A 14 18.57 3.01 34.96
N GLY A 15 17.57 2.12 34.77
CA GLY A 15 16.28 2.46 34.14
C GLY A 15 16.31 2.47 32.61
N LYS A 16 17.44 2.30 31.94
CA LYS A 16 17.51 2.20 30.48
C LYS A 16 17.31 0.78 29.98
N ALA A 17 16.53 0.65 28.91
CA ALA A 17 16.31 -0.61 28.22
C ALA A 17 17.62 -1.28 27.79
N GLY A 18 17.73 -2.57 28.05
CA GLY A 18 18.81 -3.42 27.59
C GLY A 18 18.69 -3.75 26.12
N THR A 19 19.75 -4.29 25.53
CA THR A 19 19.80 -4.71 24.12
C THR A 19 19.83 -6.23 24.02
N ILE A 20 18.93 -6.80 23.22
CA ILE A 20 18.92 -8.22 22.92
C ILE A 20 20.06 -8.54 21.96
N TYR A 21 20.73 -9.68 22.17
CA TYR A 21 21.73 -10.21 21.27
C TYR A 21 21.58 -11.72 21.12
N TYR A 22 22.03 -12.25 20.00
CA TYR A 22 22.09 -13.70 19.78
C TYR A 22 23.48 -14.20 20.02
N GLN A 23 23.62 -15.26 20.84
CA GLN A 23 24.88 -15.94 21.08
C GLN A 23 24.88 -17.25 20.33
N ILE A 24 25.85 -17.41 19.43
CA ILE A 24 26.06 -18.63 18.64
C ILE A 24 27.32 -19.32 19.13
N THR A 25 27.17 -20.58 19.50
CA THR A 25 28.33 -21.43 19.90
C THR A 25 28.38 -22.64 18.98
N HIS A 26 29.53 -22.82 18.30
CA HIS A 26 29.81 -23.98 17.44
C HIS A 26 31.22 -24.44 17.68
N ARG A 27 31.43 -25.77 17.92
CA ARG A 27 32.75 -26.39 18.17
C ARG A 27 33.57 -25.60 19.20
N ARG A 28 33.00 -25.26 20.35
CA ARG A 28 33.58 -24.47 21.45
C ARG A 28 33.93 -23.01 21.14
N LYS A 29 33.74 -22.55 19.90
CA LYS A 29 33.86 -21.12 19.53
C LYS A 29 32.55 -20.40 19.70
N THR A 30 32.58 -19.28 20.38
CA THR A 30 31.38 -18.45 20.63
C THR A 30 31.51 -17.10 19.95
N ARG A 31 30.42 -16.67 19.29
CA ARG A 31 30.26 -15.32 18.70
C ARG A 31 28.90 -14.72 19.08
N ARG A 32 28.81 -13.39 18.99
CA ARG A 32 27.60 -12.64 19.32
C ARG A 32 27.17 -11.83 18.13
N ILE A 33 25.85 -11.82 17.88
CA ILE A 33 25.19 -10.92 16.94
C ILE A 33 24.51 -9.86 17.76
N ALA A 34 24.97 -8.60 17.66
CA ALA A 34 24.28 -7.47 18.23
C ALA A 34 23.02 -7.18 17.41
N THR A 35 21.90 -6.95 18.08
CA THR A 35 20.64 -6.52 17.44
C THR A 35 20.34 -5.07 17.85
N HIS A 36 19.41 -4.44 17.14
CA HIS A 36 18.88 -3.13 17.55
C HIS A 36 17.63 -3.25 18.44
N LEU A 37 17.31 -4.48 18.88
CA LEU A 37 16.12 -4.79 19.67
C LEU A 37 16.38 -4.42 21.12
N ARG A 38 15.52 -3.57 21.67
CA ARG A 38 15.64 -3.11 23.07
C ARG A 38 14.41 -3.53 23.86
N ILE A 39 14.66 -3.91 25.12
CA ILE A 39 13.61 -4.26 26.07
C ILE A 39 14.05 -3.86 27.50
N ALA A 40 13.11 -3.44 28.33
CA ALA A 40 13.39 -3.17 29.73
C ALA A 40 13.71 -4.49 30.46
N PRO A 41 14.71 -4.50 31.36
CA PRO A 41 15.16 -5.73 32.02
C PRO A 41 14.07 -6.51 32.75
N GLU A 42 13.12 -5.83 33.37
CA GLU A 42 11.93 -6.39 34.04
C GLU A 42 10.98 -7.15 33.12
N HIS A 43 11.04 -6.87 31.82
CA HIS A 43 10.22 -7.51 30.82
C HIS A 43 10.90 -8.70 30.10
N TRP A 44 12.13 -9.06 30.54
CA TRP A 44 12.90 -10.16 29.99
C TRP A 44 13.00 -11.32 30.99
N LEU A 45 12.71 -12.54 30.54
CA LEU A 45 12.85 -13.76 31.32
C LEU A 45 14.14 -14.52 30.90
N PRO A 46 15.25 -14.34 31.65
CA PRO A 46 16.55 -14.87 31.21
C PRO A 46 16.59 -16.41 31.12
N ALA A 47 15.98 -17.11 32.09
CA ALA A 47 15.94 -18.59 32.11
C ALA A 47 15.16 -19.16 30.91
N ALA A 48 14.08 -18.50 30.53
CA ALA A 48 13.22 -18.91 29.40
C ALA A 48 13.69 -18.31 28.06
N GLN A 49 14.66 -17.39 28.06
CA GLN A 49 15.17 -16.67 26.88
C GLN A 49 14.05 -16.01 26.06
N ARG A 50 13.05 -15.43 26.72
CA ARG A 50 11.85 -14.86 26.08
C ARG A 50 11.34 -13.61 26.81
N ILE A 51 10.50 -12.89 26.13
CA ILE A 51 9.78 -11.72 26.66
C ILE A 51 8.72 -12.17 27.67
N ALA A 52 8.56 -11.42 28.75
CA ALA A 52 7.53 -11.67 29.77
C ALA A 52 6.12 -11.66 29.15
N PRO A 53 5.19 -12.55 29.56
CA PRO A 53 3.86 -12.67 28.95
C PRO A 53 3.06 -11.38 28.94
N ALA A 54 3.13 -10.59 29.99
CA ALA A 54 2.40 -9.33 30.12
C ALA A 54 2.75 -8.33 28.98
N ILE A 55 4.02 -8.24 28.61
CA ILE A 55 4.49 -7.34 27.54
C ILE A 55 4.32 -8.00 26.17
N SER A 56 4.48 -9.30 26.07
CA SER A 56 4.29 -10.01 24.79
C SER A 56 2.86 -9.90 24.24
N GLN A 57 1.90 -9.46 25.03
CA GLN A 57 0.52 -9.15 24.64
C GLN A 57 0.33 -7.72 24.10
N THR A 58 1.24 -6.80 24.40
CA THR A 58 1.18 -5.44 23.84
C THR A 58 1.55 -5.44 22.36
N PRO A 59 1.12 -4.44 21.56
CA PRO A 59 1.49 -4.35 20.15
C PRO A 59 3.02 -4.36 19.93
N GLU A 60 3.76 -3.62 20.75
CA GLU A 60 5.21 -3.53 20.66
C GLU A 60 5.90 -4.83 21.09
N GLY A 61 5.42 -5.46 22.16
CA GLY A 61 5.94 -6.74 22.64
C GLY A 61 5.69 -7.89 21.65
N ARG A 62 4.54 -7.89 20.96
CA ARG A 62 4.26 -8.85 19.89
C ARG A 62 5.23 -8.71 18.72
N LEU A 63 5.45 -7.48 18.24
CA LEU A 63 6.41 -7.22 17.16
C LEU A 63 7.83 -7.65 17.54
N LEU A 64 8.24 -7.36 18.77
CA LEU A 64 9.55 -7.76 19.28
C LEU A 64 9.68 -9.28 19.37
N ARG A 65 8.66 -9.96 19.87
CA ARG A 65 8.61 -11.43 19.92
C ARG A 65 8.71 -12.04 18.53
N HIS A 66 7.88 -11.61 17.58
CA HIS A 66 7.91 -12.10 16.20
C HIS A 66 9.29 -11.90 15.56
N ARG A 67 9.92 -10.76 15.82
CA ARG A 67 11.27 -10.51 15.30
C ARG A 67 12.30 -11.51 15.87
N ILE A 68 12.28 -11.75 17.18
CA ILE A 68 13.20 -12.70 17.82
C ILE A 68 12.95 -14.12 17.30
N GLU A 69 11.71 -14.57 17.25
CA GLU A 69 11.33 -15.89 16.75
C GLU A 69 11.78 -16.09 15.31
N HIS A 70 11.56 -15.09 14.45
CA HIS A 70 12.00 -15.08 13.06
C HIS A 70 13.53 -15.18 12.94
N ASP A 71 14.28 -14.34 13.67
CA ASP A 71 15.74 -14.32 13.60
C ASP A 71 16.33 -15.68 14.05
N ILE A 72 15.76 -16.28 15.10
CA ILE A 72 16.15 -17.61 15.56
C ILE A 72 15.83 -18.70 14.54
N ALA A 73 14.65 -18.65 13.91
CA ALA A 73 14.28 -19.59 12.85
C ALA A 73 15.26 -19.48 11.66
N SER A 74 15.64 -18.27 11.29
CA SER A 74 16.58 -17.98 10.23
C SER A 74 17.99 -18.49 10.54
N LEU A 75 18.48 -18.25 11.74
CA LEU A 75 19.78 -18.76 12.19
C LEU A 75 19.81 -20.30 12.21
N ARG A 76 18.73 -20.94 12.68
CA ARG A 76 18.58 -22.41 12.67
C ARG A 76 18.55 -22.98 11.24
N ARG A 77 17.92 -22.26 10.30
CA ARG A 77 17.92 -22.65 8.88
C ARG A 77 19.33 -22.60 8.30
N ILE A 78 20.06 -21.50 8.52
CA ILE A 78 21.44 -21.34 8.06
C ILE A 78 22.34 -22.47 8.60
N VAL A 79 22.18 -22.82 9.89
CA VAL A 79 22.92 -23.93 10.49
C VAL A 79 22.60 -25.25 9.79
N ARG A 80 21.34 -25.57 9.54
CA ARG A 80 20.95 -26.80 8.82
C ARG A 80 21.51 -26.83 7.38
N GLU A 81 21.46 -25.71 6.67
CA GLU A 81 22.03 -25.60 5.32
C GLU A 81 23.55 -25.85 5.32
N LEU A 82 24.28 -25.30 6.31
CA LEU A 82 25.71 -25.49 6.46
C LEU A 82 26.04 -26.93 6.86
N ASP A 83 25.25 -27.53 7.76
CA ASP A 83 25.41 -28.95 8.14
C ASP A 83 25.22 -29.88 6.94
N THR A 84 24.24 -29.60 6.07
CA THR A 84 23.97 -30.40 4.86
C THR A 84 25.05 -30.25 3.79
N GLN A 85 25.73 -29.11 3.71
CA GLN A 85 26.83 -28.90 2.74
C GLN A 85 28.11 -29.68 3.06
N GLY A 86 28.22 -30.23 4.27
CA GLY A 86 29.34 -31.08 4.67
C GLY A 86 30.71 -30.40 4.77
N ASN A 87 30.81 -29.13 4.38
CA ASN A 87 32.02 -28.33 4.49
C ASN A 87 32.17 -27.84 5.93
N GLY A 88 33.35 -27.93 6.50
CA GLY A 88 33.62 -27.42 7.83
C GLY A 88 33.32 -25.92 7.91
N TYR A 89 32.48 -25.50 8.86
CA TYR A 89 32.10 -24.09 9.07
C TYR A 89 32.32 -23.68 10.52
N GLY A 90 32.37 -22.36 10.74
CA GLY A 90 32.45 -21.73 12.06
C GLY A 90 31.30 -20.80 12.38
N PRO A 91 31.24 -20.25 13.60
CA PRO A 91 30.22 -19.28 13.96
C PRO A 91 30.26 -18.01 13.09
N ASP A 92 31.42 -17.66 12.55
CA ASP A 92 31.58 -16.46 11.70
C ASP A 92 30.90 -16.66 10.34
N ASP A 93 30.86 -17.88 9.78
CA ASP A 93 30.14 -18.20 8.55
C ASP A 93 28.63 -18.08 8.73
N ILE A 94 28.13 -18.51 9.90
CA ILE A 94 26.70 -18.36 10.25
C ILE A 94 26.34 -16.87 10.32
N ILE A 95 27.18 -16.06 10.98
CA ILE A 95 26.96 -14.61 11.13
C ILE A 95 27.00 -13.92 9.77
N MET A 96 27.96 -14.25 8.93
CA MET A 96 28.09 -13.67 7.59
C MET A 96 26.83 -13.94 6.75
N ARG A 97 26.36 -15.18 6.69
CA ARG A 97 25.13 -15.54 5.98
C ARG A 97 23.90 -14.86 6.58
N PHE A 98 23.81 -14.78 7.90
CA PHE A 98 22.70 -14.08 8.58
C PHE A 98 22.70 -12.59 8.26
N ARG A 99 23.87 -11.92 8.30
CA ARG A 99 23.99 -10.50 7.93
C ARG A 99 23.63 -10.23 6.48
N ILE A 100 24.10 -11.07 5.54
CA ILE A 100 23.72 -10.97 4.12
C ILE A 100 22.21 -11.10 3.97
N MET A 101 21.56 -11.96 4.75
CA MET A 101 20.12 -12.14 4.75
C MET A 101 19.38 -10.96 5.38
N GLU A 102 19.91 -10.33 6.45
CA GLU A 102 19.35 -9.13 7.08
C GLU A 102 19.48 -7.88 6.21
N GLN A 103 20.56 -7.73 5.47
CA GLN A 103 20.77 -6.64 4.51
C GLN A 103 19.81 -6.71 3.32
N ARG A 104 19.02 -7.78 3.21
CA ARG A 104 18.00 -7.89 2.17
C ARG A 104 16.83 -6.97 2.46
N ILE A 105 16.43 -6.31 1.42
CA ILE A 105 15.40 -5.30 1.31
C ILE A 105 14.21 -5.52 2.24
N THR A 106 13.89 -4.49 2.98
CA THR A 106 12.73 -4.42 3.86
C THR A 106 11.44 -4.15 3.08
N VAL A 107 10.30 -4.37 3.73
CA VAL A 107 8.98 -4.18 3.12
C VAL A 107 8.78 -2.73 2.70
N ALA A 108 9.06 -1.76 3.59
CA ALA A 108 8.84 -0.36 3.29
C ALA A 108 9.81 0.15 2.22
N GLU A 109 11.07 -0.27 2.24
CA GLU A 109 12.03 0.08 1.20
C GLU A 109 11.60 -0.44 -0.18
N SER A 110 11.18 -1.71 -0.25
CA SER A 110 10.68 -2.30 -1.49
C SER A 110 9.44 -1.57 -2.00
N MET A 111 8.50 -1.22 -1.10
CA MET A 111 7.31 -0.46 -1.47
C MET A 111 7.64 0.93 -1.97
N ARG A 112 8.61 1.62 -1.38
CA ARG A 112 9.07 2.95 -1.87
C ARG A 112 9.64 2.84 -3.27
N ARG A 113 10.52 1.85 -3.54
CA ARG A 113 11.07 1.61 -4.89
C ARG A 113 9.97 1.35 -5.93
N GLU A 114 8.95 0.56 -5.57
CA GLU A 114 7.78 0.31 -6.44
C GLU A 114 6.98 1.60 -6.69
N ILE A 115 6.80 2.45 -5.68
CA ILE A 115 6.13 3.74 -5.81
C ILE A 115 6.91 4.66 -6.76
N ASP A 116 8.23 4.71 -6.64
CA ASP A 116 9.09 5.53 -7.47
C ASP A 116 9.07 5.04 -8.93
N GLU A 117 9.17 3.73 -9.16
CA GLU A 117 9.06 3.12 -10.48
C GLU A 117 7.69 3.39 -11.12
N LEU A 118 6.60 3.24 -10.38
CA LEU A 118 5.26 3.54 -10.86
C LEU A 118 5.08 5.03 -11.19
N THR A 119 5.71 5.90 -10.39
CA THR A 119 5.67 7.35 -10.60
C THR A 119 6.44 7.73 -11.86
N SER A 120 7.65 7.19 -12.06
CA SER A 120 8.48 7.43 -13.25
C SER A 120 7.80 6.94 -14.53
N ASN A 121 6.99 5.87 -14.42
CA ASN A 121 6.19 5.32 -15.53
C ASN A 121 4.82 5.99 -15.68
N ASN A 122 4.58 7.17 -15.06
CA ASN A 122 3.32 7.91 -15.08
C ASN A 122 2.09 7.11 -14.59
N ARG A 123 2.29 6.02 -13.82
CA ARG A 123 1.21 5.22 -13.22
C ARG A 123 0.79 5.79 -11.87
N LEU A 124 0.55 7.10 -11.82
CA LEU A 124 0.36 7.90 -10.61
C LEU A 124 -0.78 7.40 -9.71
N GLY A 125 -1.88 6.90 -10.31
CA GLY A 125 -2.99 6.31 -9.56
C GLY A 125 -2.59 5.05 -8.81
N THR A 126 -1.79 4.17 -9.43
CA THR A 126 -1.28 2.96 -8.80
C THR A 126 -0.24 3.31 -7.73
N ALA A 127 0.69 4.24 -8.02
CA ALA A 127 1.67 4.74 -7.06
C ALA A 127 1.00 5.28 -5.79
N ARG A 128 -0.07 6.07 -5.93
CA ARG A 128 -0.89 6.56 -4.81
C ARG A 128 -1.49 5.43 -3.98
N ASN A 129 -1.98 4.38 -4.63
CA ASN A 129 -2.55 3.21 -3.95
C ASN A 129 -1.49 2.47 -3.13
N TYR A 130 -0.30 2.26 -3.70
CA TYR A 130 0.83 1.67 -2.98
C TYR A 130 1.27 2.53 -1.80
N ARG A 131 1.33 3.86 -1.97
CA ARG A 131 1.64 4.80 -0.86
C ARG A 131 0.63 4.71 0.28
N ARG A 132 -0.67 4.59 -0.03
CA ARG A 132 -1.71 4.37 0.99
C ARG A 132 -1.52 3.04 1.73
N GLY A 133 -1.21 1.96 1.02
CA GLY A 133 -0.91 0.66 1.61
C GLY A 133 0.33 0.73 2.51
N LEU A 134 1.40 1.36 2.05
CA LEU A 134 2.62 1.59 2.83
C LEU A 134 2.32 2.36 4.11
N ASN A 135 1.66 3.51 4.02
CA ASN A 135 1.36 4.35 5.18
C ASN A 135 0.50 3.61 6.22
N SER A 136 -0.49 2.83 5.75
CA SER A 136 -1.33 2.02 6.63
C SER A 136 -0.53 0.93 7.34
N PHE A 137 0.34 0.23 6.63
CA PHE A 137 1.16 -0.82 7.21
C PHE A 137 2.23 -0.27 8.17
N MET A 138 2.88 0.84 7.79
CA MET A 138 3.84 1.51 8.67
C MET A 138 3.19 2.08 9.95
N SER A 139 1.94 2.56 9.86
CA SER A 139 1.17 2.96 11.04
C SER A 139 0.91 1.78 12.00
N PHE A 140 0.69 0.58 11.48
CA PHE A 140 0.57 -0.64 12.27
C PHE A 140 1.89 -1.04 12.92
N LEU A 141 3.00 -0.93 12.20
CA LEU A 141 4.34 -1.29 12.69
C LEU A 141 4.99 -0.24 13.61
N GLY A 142 4.30 0.87 13.93
CA GLY A 142 4.88 1.95 14.73
C GLY A 142 6.08 2.61 14.05
N ALA A 143 6.02 2.80 12.73
CA ALA A 143 7.07 3.36 11.87
C ALA A 143 8.38 2.54 11.80
N LYS A 144 8.44 1.34 12.34
CA LYS A 144 9.60 0.44 12.25
C LYS A 144 9.47 -0.45 11.01
N ASP A 145 10.45 -0.39 10.12
CA ASP A 145 10.47 -1.25 8.94
C ASP A 145 10.90 -2.69 9.30
N ILE A 146 10.42 -3.66 8.54
CA ILE A 146 10.69 -5.08 8.77
C ILE A 146 11.17 -5.77 7.49
N PRO A 147 12.05 -6.79 7.59
CA PRO A 147 12.41 -7.61 6.43
C PRO A 147 11.22 -8.47 5.98
N PHE A 148 11.19 -8.85 4.70
CA PHE A 148 10.11 -9.70 4.17
C PHE A 148 9.99 -11.04 4.87
N SER A 149 11.08 -11.57 5.38
CA SER A 149 11.11 -12.81 6.14
C SER A 149 10.34 -12.74 7.47
N ALA A 150 10.12 -11.52 8.01
CA ALA A 150 9.26 -11.29 9.17
C ALA A 150 7.76 -11.16 8.82
N VAL A 151 7.41 -11.15 7.54
CA VAL A 151 6.01 -11.13 7.09
C VAL A 151 5.44 -12.53 7.22
N THR A 152 4.97 -12.86 8.41
CA THR A 152 4.34 -14.15 8.76
C THR A 152 2.82 -14.06 8.65
N GLU A 153 2.15 -15.21 8.63
CA GLU A 153 0.69 -15.31 8.71
C GLU A 153 0.15 -14.60 9.95
N SER A 154 0.74 -14.85 11.13
CA SER A 154 0.36 -14.20 12.38
C SER A 154 0.48 -12.67 12.32
N LEU A 155 1.54 -12.14 11.72
CA LEU A 155 1.68 -10.70 11.55
C LEU A 155 0.59 -10.10 10.65
N ILE A 156 0.22 -10.81 9.58
CA ILE A 156 -0.84 -10.37 8.68
C ILE A 156 -2.21 -10.44 9.34
N ASP A 157 -2.48 -11.46 10.15
CA ASP A 157 -3.70 -11.54 10.95
C ASP A 157 -3.79 -10.43 12.01
N GLU A 158 -2.67 -10.10 12.65
CA GLU A 158 -2.60 -8.96 13.58
C GLU A 158 -2.87 -7.62 12.88
N TYR A 159 -2.30 -7.43 11.69
CA TYR A 159 -2.57 -6.25 10.88
C TYR A 159 -4.04 -6.19 10.44
N ASN A 160 -4.64 -7.32 10.06
CA ASN A 160 -6.07 -7.42 9.76
C ASN A 160 -6.91 -6.98 10.97
N GLY A 161 -6.64 -7.54 12.14
CA GLY A 161 -7.29 -7.16 13.40
C GLY A 161 -7.11 -5.67 13.75
N PHE A 162 -5.92 -5.12 13.52
CA PHE A 162 -5.66 -3.69 13.70
C PHE A 162 -6.56 -2.81 12.83
N LEU A 163 -6.70 -3.15 11.55
CA LEU A 163 -7.57 -2.41 10.63
C LEU A 163 -9.05 -2.49 11.02
N ILE A 164 -9.52 -3.68 11.42
CA ILE A 164 -10.90 -3.91 11.86
C ILE A 164 -11.19 -3.08 13.12
N ARG A 165 -10.30 -3.10 14.13
CA ARG A 165 -10.47 -2.31 15.36
C ARG A 165 -10.51 -0.80 15.10
N ARG A 166 -9.89 -0.32 14.02
CA ARG A 166 -9.96 1.08 13.57
C ARG A 166 -11.21 1.40 12.75
N GLY A 167 -12.17 0.49 12.65
CA GLY A 167 -13.40 0.69 11.87
C GLY A 167 -13.21 0.71 10.35
N VAL A 168 -12.10 0.17 9.84
CA VAL A 168 -11.86 0.15 8.40
C VAL A 168 -12.80 -0.85 7.73
N VAL A 169 -13.57 -0.41 6.74
CA VAL A 169 -14.53 -1.26 6.01
C VAL A 169 -13.82 -2.38 5.25
N ARG A 170 -14.49 -3.54 5.15
CA ARG A 170 -13.94 -4.80 4.64
C ARG A 170 -13.28 -4.68 3.26
N ASN A 171 -13.88 -3.95 2.31
CA ASN A 171 -13.29 -3.74 1.00
C ASN A 171 -11.98 -2.93 1.05
N THR A 172 -11.83 -2.02 2.02
CA THR A 172 -10.59 -1.25 2.23
C THR A 172 -9.53 -2.12 2.91
N VAL A 173 -9.91 -2.97 3.86
CA VAL A 173 -9.01 -3.99 4.44
C VAL A 173 -8.47 -4.89 3.33
N SER A 174 -9.36 -5.47 2.52
CA SER A 174 -8.98 -6.28 1.36
C SER A 174 -8.07 -5.55 0.38
N PHE A 175 -8.31 -4.27 0.15
CA PHE A 175 -7.46 -3.44 -0.71
C PHE A 175 -6.02 -3.37 -0.17
N TYR A 176 -5.82 -3.14 1.13
CA TYR A 176 -4.49 -3.11 1.74
C TYR A 176 -3.82 -4.49 1.70
N MET A 177 -4.56 -5.56 1.99
CA MET A 177 -4.05 -6.93 1.93
C MET A 177 -3.59 -7.31 0.51
N ARG A 178 -4.34 -6.92 -0.52
CA ARG A 178 -3.95 -7.15 -1.92
C ARG A 178 -2.67 -6.41 -2.32
N ILE A 179 -2.49 -5.18 -1.84
CA ILE A 179 -1.25 -4.42 -2.11
C ILE A 179 -0.06 -5.12 -1.46
N LEU A 180 -0.14 -5.43 -0.16
CA LEU A 180 0.94 -6.10 0.55
C LEU A 180 1.26 -7.48 -0.04
N ARG A 181 0.23 -8.27 -0.40
CA ARG A 181 0.41 -9.55 -1.07
C ARG A 181 1.13 -9.41 -2.42
N ALA A 182 0.79 -8.38 -3.19
CA ALA A 182 1.45 -8.13 -4.47
C ALA A 182 2.94 -7.79 -4.28
N VAL A 183 3.25 -6.95 -3.29
CA VAL A 183 4.63 -6.58 -2.94
C VAL A 183 5.41 -7.79 -2.43
N TYR A 184 4.82 -8.58 -1.52
CA TYR A 184 5.41 -9.80 -0.99
C TYR A 184 5.74 -10.80 -2.12
N ASN A 185 4.78 -11.08 -2.99
CA ASN A 185 4.98 -12.00 -4.11
C ASN A 185 6.03 -11.51 -5.13
N LYS A 186 6.15 -10.18 -5.32
CA LYS A 186 7.24 -9.60 -6.11
C LYS A 186 8.59 -9.83 -5.43
N ALA A 187 8.66 -9.62 -4.12
CA ALA A 187 9.88 -9.83 -3.34
C ALA A 187 10.33 -11.30 -3.35
N VAL A 188 9.40 -12.25 -3.21
CA VAL A 188 9.67 -13.69 -3.36
C VAL A 188 10.36 -13.98 -4.70
N ARG A 189 9.82 -13.47 -5.82
CA ARG A 189 10.38 -13.70 -7.15
C ARG A 189 11.71 -12.97 -7.38
N LYS A 190 11.82 -11.72 -6.91
CA LYS A 190 12.97 -10.86 -7.20
C LYS A 190 14.19 -11.15 -6.32
N TYR A 191 13.94 -11.53 -5.07
CA TYR A 191 14.99 -11.66 -4.05
C TYR A 191 15.17 -13.09 -3.54
N GLY A 192 14.46 -14.07 -4.11
CA GLY A 192 14.56 -15.46 -3.72
C GLY A 192 14.15 -15.76 -2.27
N ILE A 193 13.19 -14.98 -1.75
CA ILE A 193 12.64 -15.18 -0.41
C ILE A 193 11.78 -16.45 -0.42
N GLU A 194 11.85 -17.25 0.64
CA GLU A 194 10.98 -18.41 0.79
C GLU A 194 9.50 -18.02 0.80
N GLN A 195 8.69 -18.68 -0.03
CA GLN A 195 7.26 -18.44 -0.08
C GLN A 195 6.56 -19.15 1.09
N THR A 196 6.02 -18.36 2.04
CA THR A 196 5.30 -18.87 3.22
C THR A 196 3.78 -18.65 3.14
N TYR A 197 3.29 -18.06 2.05
CA TYR A 197 1.85 -17.76 1.85
C TYR A 197 1.18 -17.01 3.00
N PRO A 198 1.73 -15.91 3.51
CA PRO A 198 1.24 -15.25 4.73
C PRO A 198 -0.14 -14.62 4.59
N PHE A 199 -0.71 -14.54 3.38
CA PHE A 199 -2.02 -13.95 3.08
C PHE A 199 -3.12 -14.99 2.81
N ARG A 200 -2.89 -16.28 3.07
CA ARG A 200 -3.85 -17.33 2.67
C ARG A 200 -5.17 -17.27 3.45
N HIS A 201 -5.17 -16.82 4.70
CA HIS A 201 -6.37 -16.78 5.55
C HIS A 201 -7.06 -15.43 5.62
N VAL A 202 -6.43 -14.35 5.11
CA VAL A 202 -7.05 -13.03 5.09
C VAL A 202 -7.89 -12.81 3.84
N TYR A 203 -9.00 -12.08 4.02
CA TYR A 203 -9.88 -11.76 2.91
C TYR A 203 -9.22 -10.80 1.92
N THR A 204 -9.13 -11.22 0.66
CA THR A 204 -8.57 -10.42 -0.45
C THR A 204 -9.57 -10.26 -1.61
N GLY A 205 -10.84 -10.61 -1.40
CA GLY A 205 -11.92 -10.45 -2.35
C GLY A 205 -12.46 -9.03 -2.44
N ILE A 206 -13.57 -8.87 -3.13
CA ILE A 206 -14.31 -7.61 -3.25
C ILE A 206 -15.78 -7.92 -2.95
N ASP A 207 -16.29 -7.35 -1.86
CA ASP A 207 -17.72 -7.43 -1.57
C ASP A 207 -18.51 -6.56 -2.53
N ARG A 208 -19.69 -7.04 -2.92
CA ARG A 208 -20.61 -6.24 -3.71
C ARG A 208 -21.01 -4.98 -2.93
N THR A 209 -20.86 -3.83 -3.56
CA THR A 209 -21.37 -2.57 -3.02
C THR A 209 -22.76 -2.31 -3.54
N ARG A 210 -23.61 -1.66 -2.73
CA ARG A 210 -24.93 -1.26 -3.15
C ARG A 210 -24.81 -0.33 -4.36
N GLN A 211 -25.41 -0.72 -5.48
CA GLN A 211 -25.55 0.14 -6.64
C GLN A 211 -26.60 1.22 -6.32
N ARG A 212 -26.24 2.46 -6.61
CA ARG A 212 -27.14 3.62 -6.45
C ARG A 212 -27.60 4.05 -7.85
N ALA A 213 -28.45 3.24 -8.48
CA ALA A 213 -29.07 3.63 -9.73
C ALA A 213 -30.01 4.82 -9.46
N ILE A 214 -29.99 5.81 -10.35
CA ILE A 214 -30.83 7.00 -10.30
C ILE A 214 -31.80 6.92 -11.46
N ASP A 215 -33.09 7.27 -11.21
CA ASP A 215 -34.12 7.33 -12.22
C ASP A 215 -33.81 8.44 -13.24
N GLU A 216 -34.15 8.20 -14.50
CA GLU A 216 -33.96 9.15 -15.60
C GLU A 216 -34.68 10.47 -15.36
N ARG A 217 -35.87 10.42 -14.73
CA ARG A 217 -36.63 11.62 -14.32
C ARG A 217 -35.83 12.53 -13.40
N PHE A 218 -34.95 11.95 -12.57
CA PHE A 218 -34.07 12.73 -11.71
C PHE A 218 -32.97 13.43 -12.53
N ILE A 219 -32.46 12.79 -13.56
CA ILE A 219 -31.47 13.40 -14.48
C ILE A 219 -32.09 14.60 -15.19
N ALA A 220 -33.35 14.47 -15.67
CA ALA A 220 -34.08 15.56 -16.32
C ALA A 220 -34.34 16.75 -15.35
N LYS A 221 -34.67 16.47 -14.08
CA LYS A 221 -34.80 17.53 -13.05
C LYS A 221 -33.46 18.22 -12.79
N LEU A 222 -32.38 17.43 -12.63
CA LEU A 222 -31.03 17.95 -12.40
C LEU A 222 -30.58 18.86 -13.54
N TRP A 223 -30.86 18.48 -14.79
CA TRP A 223 -30.53 19.27 -15.98
C TRP A 223 -31.23 20.65 -15.99
N ARG A 224 -32.47 20.73 -15.48
CA ARG A 224 -33.28 21.94 -15.46
C ARG A 224 -33.00 22.87 -14.29
N LEU A 225 -32.14 22.50 -13.35
CA LEU A 225 -31.80 23.37 -12.21
C LEU A 225 -31.15 24.66 -12.71
N ASP A 226 -31.69 25.80 -12.28
CA ASP A 226 -30.96 27.06 -12.43
C ASP A 226 -29.85 27.15 -11.38
N LEU A 227 -28.64 27.24 -11.84
CA LEU A 227 -27.41 27.32 -11.04
C LEU A 227 -26.53 28.49 -11.53
N THR A 228 -27.13 29.53 -12.06
CA THR A 228 -26.45 30.70 -12.60
C THR A 228 -25.57 31.36 -11.54
N ASP A 229 -26.06 31.48 -10.31
CA ASP A 229 -25.35 32.07 -9.17
C ASP A 229 -24.38 31.08 -8.46
N ALA A 230 -24.29 29.84 -8.93
CA ALA A 230 -23.48 28.80 -8.33
C ALA A 230 -22.61 28.08 -9.37
N PRO A 231 -21.58 28.74 -9.96
CA PRO A 231 -20.80 28.20 -11.08
C PRO A 231 -20.15 26.83 -10.80
N SER A 232 -19.74 26.59 -9.57
CA SER A 232 -19.10 25.35 -9.14
C SER A 232 -20.11 24.17 -9.10
N LEU A 233 -21.35 24.41 -8.66
CA LEU A 233 -22.45 23.43 -8.72
C LEU A 233 -22.92 23.21 -10.16
N SER A 234 -22.97 24.29 -10.95
CA SER A 234 -23.30 24.21 -12.38
C SER A 234 -22.34 23.30 -13.13
N LEU A 235 -21.02 23.45 -12.91
CA LEU A 235 -20.02 22.55 -13.52
C LEU A 235 -20.21 21.10 -13.04
N ALA A 236 -20.45 20.88 -11.75
CA ALA A 236 -20.63 19.51 -11.24
C ALA A 236 -21.90 18.85 -11.82
N ARG A 237 -23.02 19.58 -11.90
CA ARG A 237 -24.25 19.15 -12.59
C ARG A 237 -23.96 18.78 -14.05
N ASP A 238 -23.30 19.67 -14.78
CA ASP A 238 -23.05 19.51 -16.20
C ASP A 238 -22.14 18.31 -16.47
N LEU A 239 -21.08 18.10 -15.68
CA LEU A 239 -20.23 16.93 -15.78
C LEU A 239 -20.98 15.64 -15.43
N PHE A 240 -21.91 15.67 -14.48
CA PHE A 240 -22.73 14.50 -14.13
C PHE A 240 -23.67 14.13 -15.28
N VAL A 241 -24.40 15.10 -15.85
CA VAL A 241 -25.27 14.88 -17.01
C VAL A 241 -24.48 14.45 -18.24
N PHE A 242 -23.32 15.07 -18.48
CA PHE A 242 -22.42 14.67 -19.57
C PHE A 242 -21.97 13.21 -19.40
N SER A 243 -21.55 12.81 -18.18
CA SER A 243 -21.18 11.43 -17.88
C SER A 243 -22.32 10.45 -18.19
N TYR A 244 -23.54 10.78 -17.80
CA TYR A 244 -24.73 9.99 -18.08
C TYR A 244 -24.96 9.82 -19.58
N CYS A 245 -25.03 10.92 -20.34
CA CYS A 245 -25.21 10.91 -21.78
C CYS A 245 -24.04 10.23 -22.51
N ALA A 246 -22.84 10.32 -21.97
CA ALA A 246 -21.63 9.63 -22.44
C ALA A 246 -21.54 8.16 -21.96
N ARG A 247 -22.67 7.49 -21.69
CA ARG A 247 -22.76 6.08 -21.28
C ARG A 247 -21.93 5.73 -20.05
N GLY A 248 -21.88 6.64 -19.06
CA GLY A 248 -21.13 6.46 -17.83
C GLY A 248 -19.63 6.71 -17.97
N MET A 249 -19.25 7.69 -18.77
CA MET A 249 -17.84 8.10 -18.86
C MET A 249 -17.31 8.48 -17.48
N ALA A 250 -16.22 7.86 -17.06
CA ALA A 250 -15.66 8.08 -15.74
C ALA A 250 -15.10 9.51 -15.61
N PHE A 251 -15.20 10.12 -14.42
CA PHE A 251 -14.68 11.47 -14.17
C PHE A 251 -13.20 11.65 -14.60
N VAL A 252 -12.37 10.62 -14.41
CA VAL A 252 -10.98 10.66 -14.88
C VAL A 252 -10.88 10.80 -16.40
N ASP A 253 -11.77 10.14 -17.15
CA ASP A 253 -11.76 10.23 -18.61
C ASP A 253 -12.24 11.62 -19.06
N MET A 254 -13.29 12.17 -18.44
CA MET A 254 -13.74 13.55 -18.68
C MET A 254 -12.66 14.59 -18.36
N ALA A 255 -11.96 14.44 -17.24
CA ALA A 255 -10.91 15.37 -16.83
C ALA A 255 -9.76 15.49 -17.84
N TYR A 256 -9.45 14.39 -18.50
CA TYR A 256 -8.36 14.34 -19.49
C TYR A 256 -8.87 14.39 -20.95
N LEU A 257 -10.18 14.57 -21.17
CA LEU A 257 -10.73 14.67 -22.52
C LEU A 257 -10.25 15.95 -23.20
N GLN A 258 -9.77 15.81 -24.43
CA GLN A 258 -9.21 16.91 -25.20
C GLN A 258 -10.09 17.26 -26.41
N THR A 259 -9.99 18.48 -26.92
CA THR A 259 -10.72 18.92 -28.12
C THR A 259 -10.46 18.04 -29.34
N LYS A 260 -9.23 17.52 -29.51
CA LYS A 260 -8.87 16.57 -30.57
C LYS A 260 -9.60 15.23 -30.52
N ASN A 261 -10.23 14.93 -29.37
CA ASN A 261 -11.06 13.72 -29.21
C ASN A 261 -12.42 13.86 -29.89
N ILE A 262 -12.85 15.06 -30.28
CA ILE A 262 -14.07 15.29 -31.03
C ILE A 262 -13.76 15.09 -32.53
N ARG A 263 -14.46 14.16 -33.17
CA ARG A 263 -14.35 13.88 -34.61
C ARG A 263 -15.72 13.47 -35.14
N ASP A 264 -16.15 14.07 -36.24
CA ASP A 264 -17.38 13.68 -36.95
C ASP A 264 -18.62 13.52 -36.04
N ASN A 265 -18.82 14.48 -35.12
CA ASN A 265 -19.90 14.44 -34.11
C ASN A 265 -19.80 13.26 -33.11
N GLU A 266 -18.63 12.69 -32.95
CA GLU A 266 -18.35 11.66 -31.97
C GLU A 266 -17.19 12.05 -31.05
N ILE A 267 -17.20 11.53 -29.82
CA ILE A 267 -16.05 11.55 -28.92
C ILE A 267 -15.33 10.23 -29.09
N VAL A 268 -14.08 10.30 -29.58
CA VAL A 268 -13.19 9.13 -29.74
C VAL A 268 -12.07 9.23 -28.72
N TYR A 269 -12.03 8.32 -27.76
CA TYR A 269 -11.03 8.34 -26.70
C TYR A 269 -10.64 6.94 -26.23
N THR A 270 -9.54 6.83 -25.54
CA THR A 270 -9.09 5.59 -24.89
C THR A 270 -9.31 5.70 -23.40
N ARG A 271 -10.06 4.75 -22.84
CA ARG A 271 -10.36 4.70 -21.41
C ARG A 271 -9.10 4.58 -20.58
N ARG A 272 -8.83 5.54 -19.72
CA ARG A 272 -7.57 5.59 -18.94
C ARG A 272 -7.36 4.41 -18.00
N LYS A 273 -8.44 3.82 -17.49
CA LYS A 273 -8.34 2.69 -16.56
C LYS A 273 -8.02 1.37 -17.23
N THR A 274 -8.53 1.12 -18.42
CA THR A 274 -8.49 -0.19 -19.08
C THR A 274 -7.74 -0.21 -20.41
N GLY A 275 -7.46 0.97 -20.99
CA GLY A 275 -6.85 1.07 -22.32
C GLY A 275 -7.81 0.76 -23.48
N GLN A 276 -9.12 0.61 -23.19
CA GLN A 276 -10.12 0.30 -24.21
C GLN A 276 -10.44 1.54 -25.05
N PRO A 277 -10.38 1.47 -26.40
CA PRO A 277 -10.87 2.54 -27.27
C PRO A 277 -12.40 2.57 -27.23
N LEU A 278 -12.98 3.76 -27.15
CA LEU A 278 -14.43 4.01 -27.12
C LEU A 278 -14.80 5.11 -28.09
N ARG A 279 -15.97 4.97 -28.69
CA ARG A 279 -16.61 5.96 -29.55
C ARG A 279 -18.01 6.25 -29.02
N ILE A 280 -18.33 7.51 -28.83
CA ILE A 280 -19.59 7.96 -28.24
C ILE A 280 -20.12 9.11 -29.09
N ARG A 281 -21.34 8.97 -29.63
CA ARG A 281 -22.03 10.04 -30.35
C ARG A 281 -22.28 11.20 -29.42
N ILE A 282 -22.10 12.44 -29.88
CA ILE A 282 -22.36 13.65 -29.13
C ILE A 282 -23.88 13.97 -29.26
N GLU A 283 -24.60 13.85 -28.15
CA GLU A 283 -25.98 14.21 -28.05
C GLU A 283 -26.12 15.74 -27.90
N PRO A 284 -27.29 16.34 -28.23
CA PRO A 284 -27.50 17.78 -28.15
C PRO A 284 -27.14 18.40 -26.79
N CYS A 285 -27.56 17.78 -25.68
CA CYS A 285 -27.22 18.23 -24.32
C CYS A 285 -25.73 18.20 -24.03
N MET A 286 -25.00 17.23 -24.57
CA MET A 286 -23.53 17.17 -24.44
C MET A 286 -22.88 18.32 -25.19
N ARG A 287 -23.38 18.69 -26.34
CA ARG A 287 -22.89 19.82 -27.13
C ARG A 287 -23.10 21.14 -26.39
N GLU A 288 -24.31 21.36 -25.80
CA GLU A 288 -24.57 22.54 -24.97
C GLU A 288 -23.59 22.66 -23.80
N ILE A 289 -23.31 21.56 -23.11
CA ILE A 289 -22.36 21.53 -21.98
C ILE A 289 -20.94 21.90 -22.47
N ILE A 290 -20.51 21.33 -23.60
CA ILE A 290 -19.19 21.64 -24.16
C ILE A 290 -19.06 23.13 -24.48
N VAL A 291 -20.06 23.70 -25.14
CA VAL A 291 -20.08 25.13 -25.51
C VAL A 291 -20.09 26.01 -24.27
N ARG A 292 -20.94 25.70 -23.27
CA ARG A 292 -21.04 26.45 -22.01
C ARG A 292 -19.71 26.60 -21.28
N HIS A 293 -18.88 25.60 -21.31
CA HIS A 293 -17.61 25.59 -20.59
C HIS A 293 -16.37 25.90 -21.46
N ALA A 294 -16.56 26.10 -22.75
CA ALA A 294 -15.43 26.28 -23.71
C ALA A 294 -14.51 27.46 -23.35
N ALA A 295 -15.05 28.59 -22.93
CA ALA A 295 -14.29 29.81 -22.61
C ALA A 295 -13.43 29.67 -21.34
N ALA A 296 -13.77 28.75 -20.43
CA ALA A 296 -13.08 28.55 -19.16
C ALA A 296 -12.02 27.42 -19.23
N THR A 297 -11.87 26.76 -20.38
CA THR A 297 -10.99 25.60 -20.51
C THR A 297 -9.55 26.01 -20.82
N TYR A 298 -8.58 25.24 -20.34
CA TYR A 298 -7.22 25.30 -20.82
C TYR A 298 -7.15 24.79 -22.28
N PRO A 299 -6.40 25.40 -23.18
CA PRO A 299 -6.54 25.23 -24.63
C PRO A 299 -6.56 23.80 -25.19
N SER A 300 -6.07 22.82 -24.46
CA SER A 300 -6.03 21.43 -24.92
C SER A 300 -7.18 20.57 -24.41
N TYR A 301 -7.89 20.99 -23.36
CA TYR A 301 -8.92 20.18 -22.69
C TYR A 301 -10.35 20.60 -23.07
N LEU A 302 -11.28 19.67 -22.90
CA LEU A 302 -12.68 19.89 -23.21
C LEU A 302 -13.45 20.54 -22.04
N PHE A 303 -12.98 20.34 -20.80
CA PHE A 303 -13.59 20.86 -19.58
C PHE A 303 -12.59 21.62 -18.71
N PRO A 304 -13.03 22.60 -17.92
CA PRO A 304 -12.15 23.41 -17.06
C PRO A 304 -11.74 22.67 -15.77
N ILE A 305 -11.26 21.44 -15.91
CA ILE A 305 -10.85 20.56 -14.80
C ILE A 305 -9.33 20.62 -14.61
N LEU A 306 -8.60 20.57 -15.72
CA LEU A 306 -7.14 20.62 -15.76
C LEU A 306 -6.64 21.89 -16.42
N GLN A 307 -5.55 22.43 -15.87
CA GLN A 307 -4.92 23.67 -16.36
C GLN A 307 -3.43 23.43 -16.72
N THR A 308 -3.04 22.19 -16.93
CA THR A 308 -1.67 21.82 -17.29
C THR A 308 -1.64 20.47 -17.99
N THR A 309 -0.66 20.29 -18.86
CA THR A 309 -0.37 19.02 -19.51
C THR A 309 0.73 18.23 -18.79
N GLU A 310 1.40 18.84 -17.81
CA GLU A 310 2.42 18.17 -16.99
C GLU A 310 1.77 17.03 -16.16
N PRO A 311 2.20 15.76 -16.33
CA PRO A 311 1.48 14.60 -15.77
C PRO A 311 1.28 14.65 -14.26
N ALA A 312 2.29 15.05 -13.48
CA ALA A 312 2.21 15.08 -12.02
C ALA A 312 1.25 16.17 -11.52
N LYS A 313 1.35 17.38 -12.09
CA LYS A 313 0.46 18.50 -11.77
C LYS A 313 -0.96 18.22 -12.21
N ALA A 314 -1.15 17.72 -13.44
CA ALA A 314 -2.47 17.32 -13.94
C ALA A 314 -3.14 16.26 -13.05
N PHE A 315 -2.37 15.29 -12.58
CA PHE A 315 -2.89 14.28 -11.65
C PHE A 315 -3.31 14.89 -10.31
N SER A 316 -2.54 15.82 -9.76
CA SER A 316 -2.90 16.54 -8.53
C SER A 316 -4.18 17.36 -8.70
N GLN A 317 -4.29 18.12 -9.79
CA GLN A 317 -5.50 18.89 -10.14
C GLN A 317 -6.72 17.98 -10.30
N TYR A 318 -6.58 16.88 -11.02
CA TYR A 318 -7.62 15.86 -11.16
C TYR A 318 -8.10 15.34 -9.79
N GLN A 319 -7.19 15.05 -8.86
CA GLN A 319 -7.57 14.55 -7.53
C GLN A 319 -8.37 15.59 -6.73
N THR A 320 -7.95 16.85 -6.77
CA THR A 320 -8.64 17.97 -6.12
C THR A 320 -10.02 18.18 -6.74
N ALA A 321 -10.09 18.18 -8.06
CA ALA A 321 -11.35 18.34 -8.78
C ALA A 321 -12.33 17.19 -8.52
N LEU A 322 -11.85 15.93 -8.47
CA LEU A 322 -12.65 14.76 -8.14
C LEU A 322 -13.24 14.86 -6.72
N ASN A 323 -12.45 15.30 -5.74
CA ASN A 323 -12.95 15.49 -4.37
C ASN A 323 -14.04 16.57 -4.32
N ARG A 324 -13.83 17.71 -4.99
CA ARG A 324 -14.82 18.79 -5.11
C ARG A 324 -16.09 18.30 -5.78
N TYR A 325 -15.98 17.65 -6.94
CA TYR A 325 -17.09 17.06 -7.68
C TYR A 325 -17.93 16.11 -6.82
N ASN A 326 -17.29 15.16 -6.14
CA ASN A 326 -17.98 14.25 -5.24
C ASN A 326 -18.65 14.95 -4.04
N HIS A 327 -18.09 16.06 -3.56
CA HIS A 327 -18.70 16.85 -2.49
C HIS A 327 -19.96 17.57 -2.96
N GLN A 328 -19.92 18.11 -4.17
CA GLN A 328 -21.03 18.87 -4.76
C GLN A 328 -22.20 18.00 -5.20
N LEU A 329 -21.98 16.72 -5.46
CA LEU A 329 -23.03 15.75 -5.80
C LEU A 329 -23.67 15.06 -4.59
N LYS A 330 -23.27 15.38 -3.37
CA LYS A 330 -23.88 14.90 -2.12
C LYS A 330 -25.01 15.81 -1.67
#